data_e179bfaf0e0bd6bfaab37007ff413525
#
_entry.id   e179bfaf0e0bd6bfaab37007ff413525
#
_cell.length_a   1.000
_cell.length_b   1.000
_cell.length_c   1.000
_cell.angle_alpha   90.00
_cell.angle_beta   90.00
_cell.angle_gamma   90.00
#
_symmetry.space_group_name_H-M   'P 1'
#
loop_
_entity.id
_entity.type
_entity.pdbx_description
1 polymer ?
#
loop_
_entity_poly.entity_id
_entity_poly.type
_entity_poly.pdbx_seq_one_letter_code
_entity_poly.pdbx_strand_id
1 'polypeptide(L)'
;MCIRDRAAAKFKLDNLCAVVDVNGLQIDGRTADVMPTEPLDQKWAAFGWNVIKCDGHDYAAIQKAFDAAKTVKGQPTVILAATVKGKGVSFMENNAGWHGKAPNAEQYAQAKAELEAQIAELEVQ
;
A
#
# COMPACT_ATOMS: atom_id res chain seq x y z
N MET A 1 -0.44 6.31 14.56
CA MET A 1 0.97 6.62 14.86
C MET A 1 1.16 6.62 16.37
N CYS A 2 2.13 5.94 16.88
CA CYS A 2 2.23 5.58 18.29
C CYS A 2 3.66 5.80 18.85
N ILE A 3 3.85 5.40 20.12
CA ILE A 3 5.17 5.48 20.80
C ILE A 3 6.25 4.73 19.99
N ARG A 4 5.91 3.59 19.39
CA ARG A 4 6.80 2.80 18.53
C ARG A 4 7.40 3.63 17.39
N ASP A 5 6.57 4.41 16.71
CA ASP A 5 7.00 5.18 15.54
C ASP A 5 7.97 6.31 15.95
N ARG A 6 7.71 6.95 17.11
CA ARG A 6 8.61 7.96 17.70
C ARG A 6 9.90 7.34 18.21
N ALA A 7 9.82 6.15 18.81
CA ALA A 7 11.00 5.44 19.30
C ALA A 7 11.95 5.07 18.15
N ALA A 8 11.43 4.60 17.01
CA ALA A 8 12.22 4.30 15.83
C ALA A 8 13.05 5.50 15.36
N ALA A 9 12.43 6.68 15.27
CA ALA A 9 13.14 7.92 14.93
C ALA A 9 14.14 8.36 16.03
N LYS A 10 13.74 8.28 17.31
CA LYS A 10 14.60 8.61 18.45
C LYS A 10 15.89 7.78 18.46
N PHE A 11 15.78 6.49 18.16
CA PHE A 11 16.94 5.58 18.13
C PHE A 11 17.62 5.53 16.76
N LYS A 12 17.17 6.35 15.79
CA LYS A 12 17.77 6.47 14.45
C LYS A 12 17.89 5.12 13.73
N LEU A 13 16.82 4.33 13.76
CA LEU A 13 16.79 2.99 13.18
C LEU A 13 16.78 3.08 11.64
N ASP A 14 17.94 3.37 11.05
CA ASP A 14 18.09 3.57 9.60
C ASP A 14 18.07 2.27 8.77
N ASN A 15 18.04 1.14 9.44
CA ASN A 15 17.80 -0.18 8.86
C ASN A 15 16.31 -0.60 8.92
N LEU A 16 15.42 0.25 9.46
CA LEU A 16 13.98 0.01 9.53
C LEU A 16 13.29 0.68 8.33
N CYS A 17 12.60 -0.14 7.53
CA CYS A 17 11.72 0.32 6.47
C CYS A 17 10.30 -0.18 6.74
N ALA A 18 9.35 0.73 6.87
CA ALA A 18 7.93 0.42 6.96
C ALA A 18 7.25 0.65 5.60
N VAL A 19 6.26 -0.17 5.27
CA VAL A 19 5.41 0.04 4.10
C VAL A 19 3.98 0.25 4.58
N VAL A 20 3.32 1.29 4.07
CA VAL A 20 1.91 1.57 4.31
C VAL A 20 1.17 1.38 3.00
N ASP A 21 0.24 0.44 2.98
CA ASP A 21 -0.73 0.28 1.90
C ASP A 21 -1.77 1.41 1.98
N VAL A 22 -1.70 2.35 1.04
CA VAL A 22 -2.57 3.54 0.99
C VAL A 22 -3.64 3.32 -0.08
N ASN A 23 -4.63 2.51 0.22
CA ASN A 23 -5.72 2.15 -0.70
C ASN A 23 -6.99 3.01 -0.55
N GLY A 24 -6.99 3.95 0.40
CA GLY A 24 -8.11 4.88 0.62
C GLY A 24 -9.36 4.25 1.26
N LEU A 25 -9.31 2.97 1.65
CA LEU A 25 -10.44 2.24 2.23
C LEU A 25 -10.15 1.73 3.63
N GLN A 26 -11.19 1.60 4.41
CA GLN A 26 -11.26 0.89 5.69
C GLN A 26 -12.42 -0.11 5.63
N ILE A 27 -12.57 -0.93 6.66
CA ILE A 27 -13.57 -1.99 6.76
C ILE A 27 -14.96 -1.56 6.23
N ASP A 28 -15.45 -0.40 6.67
CA ASP A 28 -16.83 0.07 6.40
C ASP A 28 -16.95 1.07 5.25
N GLY A 29 -15.84 1.52 4.65
CA GLY A 29 -15.89 2.51 3.57
C GLY A 29 -14.59 3.26 3.32
N ARG A 30 -14.71 4.47 2.79
CA ARG A 30 -13.55 5.34 2.51
C ARG A 30 -12.91 5.82 3.82
N THR A 31 -11.59 5.84 3.87
CA THR A 31 -10.87 6.35 5.06
C THR A 31 -11.25 7.78 5.42
N ALA A 32 -11.54 8.62 4.42
CA ALA A 32 -11.97 9.99 4.64
C ALA A 32 -13.31 10.10 5.39
N ASP A 33 -14.19 9.13 5.22
CA ASP A 33 -15.54 9.14 5.77
C ASP A 33 -15.62 8.39 7.11
N VAL A 34 -14.84 7.28 7.23
CA VAL A 34 -14.88 6.42 8.43
C VAL A 34 -13.93 6.95 9.52
N MET A 35 -12.64 7.05 9.21
CA MET A 35 -11.61 7.57 10.11
C MET A 35 -10.47 8.17 9.28
N PRO A 36 -10.45 9.50 9.11
CA PRO A 36 -9.44 10.16 8.27
C PRO A 36 -8.02 9.93 8.77
N THR A 37 -7.20 9.34 7.92
CA THR A 37 -5.78 9.07 8.22
C THR A 37 -4.85 10.14 7.64
N GLU A 38 -5.30 10.82 6.58
CA GLU A 38 -4.51 11.85 5.91
C GLU A 38 -4.30 13.13 6.75
N PRO A 39 -3.25 13.91 6.49
CA PRO A 39 -2.15 13.64 5.57
C PRO A 39 -1.10 12.70 6.19
N LEU A 40 -0.94 11.50 5.64
CA LEU A 40 -0.01 10.48 6.18
C LEU A 40 1.45 10.92 6.06
N ASP A 41 1.84 11.49 4.92
CA ASP A 41 3.20 11.94 4.67
C ASP A 41 3.67 12.97 5.71
N GLN A 42 2.85 13.96 6.00
CA GLN A 42 3.17 14.98 6.99
C GLN A 42 3.24 14.41 8.40
N LYS A 43 2.35 13.46 8.73
CA LYS A 43 2.33 12.80 10.04
C LYS A 43 3.60 11.97 10.26
N TRP A 44 4.03 11.18 9.27
CA TRP A 44 5.26 10.40 9.35
C TRP A 44 6.50 11.31 9.40
N ALA A 45 6.55 12.35 8.56
CA ALA A 45 7.64 13.32 8.59
C ALA A 45 7.75 14.04 9.95
N ALA A 46 6.63 14.42 10.56
CA ALA A 46 6.59 15.04 11.89
C ALA A 46 7.12 14.11 13.01
N PHE A 47 7.07 12.79 12.80
CA PHE A 47 7.70 11.82 13.71
C PHE A 47 9.19 11.58 13.43
N GLY A 48 9.78 12.26 12.46
CA GLY A 48 11.20 12.15 12.12
C GLY A 48 11.54 10.97 11.19
N TRP A 49 10.56 10.51 10.39
CA TRP A 49 10.77 9.48 9.39
C TRP A 49 11.07 10.10 8.02
N ASN A 50 11.94 9.47 7.26
CA ASN A 50 12.03 9.70 5.83
C ASN A 50 10.81 9.11 5.13
N VAL A 51 10.17 9.89 4.26
CA VAL A 51 8.92 9.49 3.59
C VAL A 51 9.15 9.35 2.10
N ILE A 52 8.85 8.19 1.56
CA ILE A 52 8.89 7.90 0.12
C ILE A 52 7.46 7.55 -0.32
N LYS A 53 7.02 8.10 -1.45
CA LYS A 53 5.73 7.75 -2.07
C LYS A 53 6.00 7.01 -3.36
N CYS A 54 5.23 5.95 -3.63
CA CYS A 54 5.30 5.22 -4.90
C CYS A 54 3.92 4.69 -5.32
N ASP A 55 3.80 4.36 -6.59
CA ASP A 55 2.72 3.50 -7.07
C ASP A 55 2.96 2.07 -6.56
N GLY A 56 2.02 1.55 -5.77
CA GLY A 56 2.09 0.21 -5.18
C GLY A 56 1.73 -0.92 -6.16
N HIS A 57 1.39 -0.60 -7.41
CA HIS A 57 1.16 -1.56 -8.47
C HIS A 57 2.22 -1.53 -9.59
N ASP A 58 3.21 -0.61 -9.48
CA ASP A 58 4.36 -0.55 -10.38
C ASP A 58 5.60 -1.17 -9.70
N TYR A 59 6.05 -2.33 -10.19
CA TYR A 59 7.20 -3.04 -9.65
C TYR A 59 8.49 -2.21 -9.74
N ALA A 60 8.68 -1.43 -10.80
CA ALA A 60 9.86 -0.58 -10.95
C ALA A 60 9.84 0.57 -9.94
N ALA A 61 8.68 1.17 -9.69
CA ALA A 61 8.50 2.21 -8.67
C ALA A 61 8.73 1.66 -7.26
N ILE A 62 8.23 0.46 -6.96
CA ILE A 62 8.44 -0.24 -5.68
C ILE A 62 9.94 -0.53 -5.48
N GLN A 63 10.61 -1.11 -6.48
CA GLN A 63 12.04 -1.40 -6.40
C GLN A 63 12.86 -0.13 -6.15
N LYS A 64 12.57 0.94 -6.90
CA LYS A 64 13.21 2.25 -6.72
C LYS A 64 13.00 2.82 -5.31
N ALA A 65 11.80 2.66 -4.75
CA ALA A 65 11.49 3.12 -3.40
C ALA A 65 12.31 2.37 -2.34
N PHE A 66 12.43 1.04 -2.46
CA PHE A 66 13.28 0.25 -1.55
C PHE A 66 14.77 0.56 -1.70
N ASP A 67 15.26 0.77 -2.92
CA ASP A 67 16.66 1.13 -3.13
C ASP A 67 16.97 2.51 -2.57
N ALA A 68 16.07 3.47 -2.72
CA ALA A 68 16.19 4.77 -2.08
C ALA A 68 16.20 4.64 -0.53
N ALA A 69 15.31 3.82 0.03
CA ALA A 69 15.27 3.59 1.48
C ALA A 69 16.58 3.07 2.06
N LYS A 70 17.29 2.18 1.35
CA LYS A 70 18.60 1.63 1.76
C LYS A 70 19.69 2.70 1.89
N THR A 71 19.58 3.80 1.16
CA THR A 71 20.57 4.89 1.17
C THR A 71 20.40 5.87 2.32
N VAL A 72 19.21 5.90 2.93
CA VAL A 72 18.90 6.82 4.03
C VAL A 72 19.64 6.39 5.30
N LYS A 73 20.28 7.36 5.98
CA LYS A 73 21.02 7.13 7.21
C LYS A 73 20.52 8.02 8.34
N GLY A 74 20.60 7.48 9.56
CA GLY A 74 20.28 8.20 10.78
C GLY A 74 18.77 8.42 11.04
N GLN A 75 17.88 7.85 10.22
CA GLN A 75 16.43 7.90 10.42
C GLN A 75 15.75 6.70 9.74
N PRO A 76 14.62 6.20 10.29
CA PRO A 76 13.83 5.16 9.64
C PRO A 76 13.11 5.70 8.40
N THR A 77 12.78 4.81 7.47
CA THR A 77 12.04 5.15 6.25
C THR A 77 10.64 4.53 6.26
N VAL A 78 9.65 5.28 5.77
CA VAL A 78 8.34 4.77 5.43
C VAL A 78 8.07 4.95 3.94
N ILE A 79 7.59 3.88 3.30
CA ILE A 79 7.11 3.90 1.91
C ILE A 79 5.57 3.94 1.98
N LEU A 80 4.99 5.00 1.44
CA LEU A 80 3.55 5.13 1.24
C LEU A 80 3.21 4.63 -0.17
N ALA A 81 2.77 3.39 -0.26
CA ALA A 81 2.42 2.75 -1.51
C ALA A 81 0.95 3.02 -1.85
N ALA A 82 0.71 3.81 -2.88
CA ALA A 82 -0.64 4.03 -3.40
C ALA A 82 -1.13 2.77 -4.10
N THR A 83 -2.23 2.22 -3.66
CA THR A 83 -2.78 0.97 -4.18
C THR A 83 -4.28 1.08 -4.47
N VAL A 84 -4.79 0.11 -5.19
CA VAL A 84 -6.22 -0.11 -5.42
C VAL A 84 -6.61 -1.42 -4.78
N LYS A 85 -7.50 -1.38 -3.77
CA LYS A 85 -8.02 -2.61 -3.16
C LYS A 85 -8.71 -3.46 -4.22
N GLY A 86 -8.35 -4.77 -4.29
CA GLY A 86 -8.93 -5.71 -5.25
C GLY A 86 -8.46 -5.51 -6.70
N LYS A 87 -7.31 -4.86 -6.91
CA LYS A 87 -6.72 -4.59 -8.24
C LYS A 87 -6.70 -5.83 -9.12
N GLY A 88 -7.17 -5.67 -10.36
CA GLY A 88 -7.21 -6.73 -11.37
C GLY A 88 -8.51 -7.52 -11.43
N VAL A 89 -9.42 -7.34 -10.45
CA VAL A 89 -10.73 -8.00 -10.44
C VAL A 89 -11.83 -6.93 -10.43
N SER A 90 -12.55 -6.80 -11.54
CA SER A 90 -13.44 -5.68 -11.82
C SER A 90 -14.49 -5.40 -10.72
N PHE A 91 -15.10 -6.43 -10.16
CA PHE A 91 -16.12 -6.30 -9.10
C PHE A 91 -15.54 -6.13 -7.69
N MET A 92 -14.21 -6.28 -7.51
CA MET A 92 -13.52 -6.09 -6.23
C MET A 92 -12.82 -4.74 -6.11
N GLU A 93 -12.44 -4.12 -7.24
CA GLU A 93 -11.68 -2.87 -7.23
C GLU A 93 -12.43 -1.76 -6.49
N ASN A 94 -11.70 -1.07 -5.59
CA ASN A 94 -12.21 0.04 -4.77
C ASN A 94 -13.49 -0.29 -3.98
N ASN A 95 -13.73 -1.55 -3.66
CA ASN A 95 -14.92 -2.00 -2.98
C ASN A 95 -14.61 -2.52 -1.57
N ALA A 96 -14.94 -1.72 -0.55
CA ALA A 96 -14.75 -2.07 0.86
C ALA A 96 -15.53 -3.32 1.28
N GLY A 97 -16.66 -3.63 0.60
CA GLY A 97 -17.49 -4.80 0.90
C GLY A 97 -16.78 -6.15 0.70
N TRP A 98 -15.58 -6.16 0.11
CA TRP A 98 -14.73 -7.35 -0.02
C TRP A 98 -13.74 -7.52 1.14
N HIS A 99 -13.82 -6.69 2.17
CA HIS A 99 -13.02 -6.90 3.36
C HIS A 99 -13.54 -8.12 4.14
N GLY A 100 -12.75 -9.19 4.18
CA GLY A 100 -13.10 -10.41 4.91
C GLY A 100 -14.19 -11.28 4.26
N LYS A 101 -14.51 -11.08 2.99
CA LYS A 101 -15.51 -11.85 2.25
C LYS A 101 -14.83 -12.73 1.19
N ALA A 102 -15.23 -14.01 1.14
CA ALA A 102 -14.81 -14.92 0.07
C ALA A 102 -15.74 -14.81 -1.14
N PRO A 103 -15.23 -14.94 -2.39
CA PRO A 103 -16.06 -15.03 -3.58
C PRO A 103 -16.84 -16.35 -3.60
N ASN A 104 -18.04 -16.33 -4.17
CA ASN A 104 -18.77 -17.53 -4.52
C ASN A 104 -18.22 -18.16 -5.81
N ALA A 105 -18.78 -19.31 -6.26
CA ALA A 105 -18.26 -20.04 -7.42
C ALA A 105 -18.30 -19.23 -8.73
N GLU A 106 -19.35 -18.45 -8.95
CA GLU A 106 -19.48 -17.59 -10.15
C GLU A 106 -18.48 -16.45 -10.11
N GLN A 107 -18.37 -15.77 -8.98
CA GLN A 107 -17.40 -14.69 -8.76
C GLN A 107 -15.96 -15.18 -8.87
N TYR A 108 -15.67 -16.39 -8.37
CA TYR A 108 -14.36 -17.02 -8.56
C TYR A 108 -14.06 -17.27 -10.03
N ALA A 109 -15.02 -17.83 -10.78
CA ALA A 109 -14.84 -18.10 -12.21
C ALA A 109 -14.60 -16.80 -13.01
N GLN A 110 -15.35 -15.73 -12.69
CA GLN A 110 -15.15 -14.43 -13.32
C GLN A 110 -13.78 -13.85 -12.97
N ALA A 111 -13.41 -13.78 -11.69
CA ALA A 111 -12.13 -13.24 -11.26
C ALA A 111 -10.94 -14.01 -11.89
N LYS A 112 -11.07 -15.34 -11.96
CA LYS A 112 -10.05 -16.19 -12.61
C LYS A 112 -9.90 -15.84 -14.09
N ALA A 113 -10.99 -15.71 -14.83
CA ALA A 113 -10.97 -15.37 -16.25
C ALA A 113 -10.35 -13.97 -16.49
N GLU A 114 -10.69 -12.97 -15.67
CA GLU A 114 -10.14 -11.62 -15.75
C GLU A 114 -8.62 -11.61 -15.51
N LEU A 115 -8.12 -12.37 -14.52
CA LEU A 115 -6.69 -12.46 -14.22
C LEU A 115 -5.92 -13.28 -15.27
N GLU A 116 -6.49 -14.37 -15.77
CA GLU A 116 -5.88 -15.17 -16.85
C GLU A 116 -5.73 -14.35 -18.14
N ALA A 117 -6.72 -13.51 -18.48
CA ALA A 117 -6.62 -12.61 -19.62
C ALA A 117 -5.47 -11.60 -19.46
N GLN A 118 -5.30 -11.01 -18.28
CA GLN A 118 -4.21 -10.08 -17.99
C GLN A 118 -2.84 -10.76 -18.04
N ILE A 119 -2.71 -12.00 -17.56
CA ILE A 119 -1.48 -12.79 -17.65
C ILE A 119 -1.12 -13.04 -19.12
N ALA A 120 -2.08 -13.45 -19.94
CA ALA A 120 -1.86 -13.69 -21.35
C ALA A 120 -1.38 -12.44 -22.11
N GLU A 121 -1.87 -11.25 -21.74
CA GLU A 121 -1.41 -9.98 -22.31
C GLU A 121 0.06 -9.67 -21.95
N LEU A 122 0.49 -10.04 -20.75
CA LEU A 122 1.87 -9.82 -20.30
C LEU A 122 2.87 -10.80 -20.94
N GLU A 123 2.44 -12.03 -21.25
CA GLU A 123 3.28 -13.05 -21.89
C GLU A 123 3.57 -12.75 -23.38
N VAL A 124 2.81 -11.85 -23.99
CA VAL A 124 2.97 -11.45 -25.41
C VAL A 124 3.91 -10.24 -25.58
N GLN A 125 4.30 -9.60 -24.48
CA GLN A 125 5.26 -8.47 -24.48
C GLN A 125 6.70 -8.95 -24.26
#